data_a0d717e6895a5e1461cb606670181815
#
_entry.id   a0d717e6895a5e1461cb606670181815
#
_cell.length_a   1.000
_cell.length_b   1.000
_cell.length_c   1.000
_cell.angle_alpha   90.00
_cell.angle_beta   90.00
_cell.angle_gamma   90.00
#
_symmetry.space_group_name_H-M   'P 1'
#
loop_
_entity.id
_entity.type
_entity.pdbx_description
1 polymer ?
#
loop_
_entity_poly.entity_id
_entity_poly.type
_entity_poly.pdbx_seq_one_letter_code
_entity_poly.pdbx_strand_id
1 'polypeptide(L)'
;IGCCIEGPALIAEATGCIVVEDGWTARVDRAAALVLEHESIFFTEAEKPALKPAGPVLAELFRHRFMAIAEQMGERLRQTSRSVNIRERLDFSCALFDSHGGLVANAPHIPVHLGSMGDSVRDLLEQVAADAVPPLQPGDTLLSNDPFHGGTHLPDITAITPVFCGGLNPSFFVASRGHHADVGGISPGSMPSFSTSIDDEGLLLRNLLFVRDGAIQLSNWEASFREMAIQPRNPQELLADLQAQVAANQAGIEGLEQLVEREGEALVQQQMQGLQLHAADCVRRLISGLADMSHQLQLDDGAILAVRIGVLPDQQNSDQQKLVLDFRGTSQQRQGNFNAPLSVTRAVVLYVIRCLLDDDIPLNEGCFAPLELRVPLGCMLNPEAPAAVVAGNVEGSQA
;
A
#
# COMPACT_ATOMS: atom_id res chain seq x y z
N ILE A 1 22.86 3.20 -44.36
CA ILE A 1 23.94 2.55 -43.58
C ILE A 1 25.03 3.58 -43.37
N GLY A 2 25.47 3.76 -42.10
CA GLY A 2 26.57 4.70 -41.77
C GLY A 2 26.16 6.19 -41.66
N CYS A 3 24.89 6.54 -41.79
CA CYS A 3 24.40 7.88 -41.49
C CYS A 3 24.36 8.08 -39.97
N CYS A 4 24.93 9.18 -39.48
CA CYS A 4 24.87 9.61 -38.09
C CYS A 4 24.12 10.94 -38.03
N ILE A 5 23.25 11.04 -37.01
CA ILE A 5 22.47 12.24 -36.71
C ILE A 5 22.74 12.57 -35.25
N GLU A 6 23.33 13.72 -34.98
CA GLU A 6 23.56 14.22 -33.62
C GLU A 6 22.28 14.92 -33.10
N GLY A 7 21.96 14.70 -31.81
CA GLY A 7 20.89 15.44 -31.16
C GLY A 7 21.25 16.87 -30.79
N PRO A 8 20.26 17.75 -30.56
CA PRO A 8 18.85 17.44 -30.60
C PRO A 8 18.28 17.34 -32.04
N ALA A 9 17.61 16.26 -32.38
CA ALA A 9 17.05 16.03 -33.70
C ALA A 9 15.73 15.23 -33.65
N LEU A 10 14.91 15.34 -34.70
CA LEU A 10 13.73 14.55 -34.91
C LEU A 10 13.85 13.77 -36.21
N ILE A 11 13.83 12.45 -36.13
CA ILE A 11 13.82 11.56 -37.29
C ILE A 11 12.35 11.17 -37.55
N ALA A 12 11.81 11.67 -38.68
CA ALA A 12 10.44 11.36 -39.08
C ALA A 12 10.43 10.16 -40.03
N GLU A 13 9.60 9.19 -39.73
CA GLU A 13 9.32 7.99 -40.52
C GLU A 13 7.86 7.97 -41.01
N ALA A 14 7.55 7.07 -41.92
CA ALA A 14 6.20 6.98 -42.49
C ALA A 14 5.12 6.61 -41.42
N THR A 15 5.50 5.93 -40.34
CA THR A 15 4.61 5.42 -39.32
C THR A 15 4.94 5.90 -37.90
N GLY A 16 5.93 6.79 -37.73
CA GLY A 16 6.34 7.27 -36.41
C GLY A 16 7.40 8.38 -36.48
N CYS A 17 7.86 8.79 -35.30
CA CYS A 17 9.01 9.67 -35.19
C CYS A 17 9.93 9.23 -34.03
N ILE A 18 11.22 9.49 -34.16
CA ILE A 18 12.21 9.19 -33.15
C ILE A 18 12.86 10.51 -32.73
N VAL A 19 12.84 10.80 -31.45
CA VAL A 19 13.50 11.95 -30.84
C VAL A 19 14.93 11.55 -30.50
N VAL A 20 15.90 12.29 -31.00
CA VAL A 20 17.31 12.17 -30.58
C VAL A 20 17.58 13.37 -29.69
N GLU A 21 17.79 13.14 -28.43
CA GLU A 21 18.04 14.20 -27.46
C GLU A 21 19.47 14.77 -27.55
N ASP A 22 19.70 15.90 -26.89
CA ASP A 22 21.02 16.50 -26.80
C ASP A 22 22.01 15.52 -26.13
N GLY A 23 23.22 15.41 -26.70
CA GLY A 23 24.24 14.44 -26.25
C GLY A 23 24.04 13.01 -26.76
N TRP A 24 22.97 12.73 -27.51
CA TRP A 24 22.74 11.45 -28.18
C TRP A 24 23.09 11.52 -29.67
N THR A 25 23.58 10.41 -30.20
CA THR A 25 23.83 10.22 -31.64
C THR A 25 23.03 9.00 -32.13
N ALA A 26 22.24 9.21 -33.17
CA ALA A 26 21.54 8.15 -33.88
C ALA A 26 22.36 7.65 -35.06
N ARG A 27 22.59 6.34 -35.17
CA ARG A 27 23.37 5.73 -36.27
C ARG A 27 22.65 4.54 -36.87
N VAL A 28 22.59 4.45 -38.17
CA VAL A 28 22.05 3.27 -38.87
C VAL A 28 23.18 2.25 -39.04
N ASP A 29 23.01 1.08 -38.42
CA ASP A 29 23.97 -0.02 -38.47
C ASP A 29 23.89 -0.84 -39.79
N ARG A 30 24.72 -1.90 -39.91
CA ARG A 30 24.76 -2.76 -41.09
C ARG A 30 23.53 -3.62 -41.26
N ALA A 31 22.75 -3.84 -40.17
CA ALA A 31 21.49 -4.56 -40.20
C ALA A 31 20.28 -3.66 -40.48
N ALA A 32 20.52 -2.39 -40.83
CA ALA A 32 19.51 -1.33 -40.99
C ALA A 32 18.74 -1.00 -39.71
N ALA A 33 19.27 -1.36 -38.53
CA ALA A 33 18.72 -0.95 -37.26
C ALA A 33 19.24 0.47 -36.90
N LEU A 34 18.38 1.31 -36.30
CA LEU A 34 18.77 2.58 -35.73
C LEU A 34 19.29 2.36 -34.31
N VAL A 35 20.57 2.69 -34.12
CA VAL A 35 21.23 2.60 -32.80
C VAL A 35 21.37 4.02 -32.26
N LEU A 36 20.84 4.25 -31.06
CA LEU A 36 21.02 5.49 -30.32
C LEU A 36 22.16 5.30 -29.32
N GLU A 37 23.20 6.10 -29.45
CA GLU A 37 24.38 6.09 -28.58
C GLU A 37 24.48 7.44 -27.87
N HIS A 38 24.63 7.42 -26.54
CA HIS A 38 24.89 8.61 -25.76
C HIS A 38 26.42 8.76 -25.57
N GLU A 39 26.94 9.94 -25.72
CA GLU A 39 28.32 10.23 -25.31
C GLU A 39 28.40 10.02 -23.80
N SER A 40 28.89 8.84 -23.41
CA SER A 40 29.05 8.48 -21.99
C SER A 40 30.06 9.46 -21.39
N ILE A 41 29.61 10.40 -20.61
CA ILE A 41 30.46 11.04 -19.62
C ILE A 41 30.77 9.94 -18.62
N PHE A 42 31.94 9.31 -18.72
CA PHE A 42 32.48 8.46 -17.68
C PHE A 42 32.74 9.33 -16.46
N PHE A 43 31.76 9.45 -15.58
CA PHE A 43 32.00 10.02 -14.26
C PHE A 43 32.86 9.02 -13.49
N THR A 44 34.10 9.43 -13.17
CA THR A 44 34.88 8.74 -12.13
C THR A 44 34.11 8.84 -10.81
N GLU A 45 34.27 7.86 -9.90
CA GLU A 45 33.56 7.85 -8.60
C GLU A 45 33.71 9.15 -7.78
N ALA A 46 34.76 9.94 -8.06
CA ALA A 46 35.01 11.25 -7.45
C ALA A 46 34.14 12.39 -8.01
N GLU A 47 33.44 12.18 -9.11
CA GLU A 47 32.66 13.21 -9.82
C GLU A 47 31.14 12.94 -9.79
N LYS A 48 30.65 12.11 -8.87
CA LYS A 48 29.20 12.02 -8.64
C LYS A 48 28.71 13.42 -8.27
N PRO A 49 27.86 14.05 -9.08
CA PRO A 49 27.37 15.40 -8.77
C PRO A 49 26.69 15.36 -7.43
N ALA A 50 26.99 16.34 -6.56
CA ALA A 50 26.24 16.58 -5.34
C ALA A 50 24.74 16.54 -5.71
N LEU A 51 23.93 15.80 -4.93
CA LEU A 51 22.48 15.63 -5.10
C LEU A 51 21.87 16.97 -5.56
N LYS A 52 21.58 17.09 -6.86
CA LYS A 52 20.76 18.20 -7.34
C LYS A 52 19.35 17.97 -6.84
N PRO A 53 18.61 19.03 -6.45
CA PRO A 53 17.20 18.88 -6.14
C PRO A 53 16.53 18.12 -7.28
N ALA A 54 15.76 17.11 -6.95
CA ALA A 54 15.11 16.26 -7.92
C ALA A 54 14.22 17.11 -8.84
N GLY A 55 14.56 17.13 -10.13
CA GLY A 55 13.71 17.78 -11.14
C GLY A 55 12.43 16.94 -11.35
N PRO A 56 11.35 17.54 -11.91
CA PRO A 56 10.08 16.84 -12.15
C PRO A 56 10.24 15.52 -12.94
N VAL A 57 11.17 15.50 -13.91
CA VAL A 57 11.46 14.30 -14.72
C VAL A 57 12.02 13.15 -13.86
N LEU A 58 12.91 13.46 -12.92
CA LEU A 58 13.48 12.45 -12.03
C LEU A 58 12.41 11.89 -11.07
N ALA A 59 11.56 12.76 -10.52
CA ALA A 59 10.45 12.34 -9.67
C ALA A 59 9.50 11.39 -10.42
N GLU A 60 9.16 11.72 -11.68
CA GLU A 60 8.30 10.90 -12.53
C GLU A 60 8.94 9.55 -12.87
N LEU A 61 10.24 9.54 -13.15
CA LEU A 61 10.98 8.30 -13.38
C LEU A 61 10.95 7.38 -12.15
N PHE A 62 11.17 7.94 -10.95
CA PHE A 62 11.11 7.16 -9.71
C PHE A 62 9.68 6.69 -9.39
N ARG A 63 8.66 7.52 -9.65
CA ARG A 63 7.26 7.12 -9.55
C ARG A 63 6.99 5.84 -10.35
N HIS A 64 7.37 5.82 -11.62
CA HIS A 64 7.19 4.65 -12.48
C HIS A 64 8.01 3.44 -12.03
N ARG A 65 9.23 3.64 -11.54
CA ARG A 65 10.07 2.55 -11.00
C ARG A 65 9.44 1.90 -9.76
N PHE A 66 8.96 2.70 -8.82
CA PHE A 66 8.29 2.17 -7.63
C PHE A 66 6.98 1.45 -7.98
N MET A 67 6.18 2.00 -8.88
CA MET A 67 4.98 1.33 -9.37
C MET A 67 5.31 0.00 -10.06
N ALA A 68 6.32 -0.03 -10.92
CA ALA A 68 6.76 -1.24 -11.61
C ALA A 68 7.21 -2.35 -10.64
N ILE A 69 7.89 -1.98 -9.54
CA ILE A 69 8.25 -2.95 -8.48
C ILE A 69 6.96 -3.54 -7.86
N ALA A 70 5.99 -2.70 -7.49
CA ALA A 70 4.73 -3.16 -6.92
C ALA A 70 3.92 -4.03 -7.91
N GLU A 71 3.94 -3.72 -9.21
CA GLU A 71 3.32 -4.51 -10.26
C GLU A 71 4.00 -5.88 -10.42
N GLN A 72 5.34 -5.93 -10.36
CA GLN A 72 6.09 -7.19 -10.39
C GLN A 72 5.79 -8.07 -9.18
N MET A 73 5.65 -7.48 -7.98
CA MET A 73 5.17 -8.19 -6.79
C MET A 73 3.80 -8.82 -7.05
N GLY A 74 2.85 -8.04 -7.58
CA GLY A 74 1.49 -8.50 -7.88
C GLY A 74 1.46 -9.62 -8.92
N GLU A 75 2.25 -9.51 -9.97
CA GLU A 75 2.35 -10.57 -10.99
C GLU A 75 2.98 -11.85 -10.41
N ARG A 76 3.99 -11.73 -9.55
CA ARG A 76 4.57 -12.88 -8.84
C ARG A 76 3.51 -13.55 -7.96
N LEU A 77 2.73 -12.77 -7.19
CA LEU A 77 1.66 -13.28 -6.34
C LEU A 77 0.62 -14.04 -7.17
N ARG A 78 0.12 -13.43 -8.23
CA ARG A 78 -0.85 -14.03 -9.15
C ARG A 78 -0.38 -15.37 -9.73
N GLN A 79 0.88 -15.44 -10.15
CA GLN A 79 1.46 -16.64 -10.78
C GLN A 79 1.70 -17.79 -9.82
N THR A 80 1.96 -17.50 -8.54
CA THR A 80 2.37 -18.50 -7.55
C THR A 80 1.25 -18.91 -6.59
N SER A 81 0.16 -18.13 -6.49
CA SER A 81 -0.99 -18.42 -5.65
C SER A 81 -1.85 -19.56 -6.21
N ARG A 82 -2.66 -20.17 -5.35
CA ARG A 82 -3.53 -21.30 -5.66
C ARG A 82 -5.01 -20.94 -5.64
N SER A 83 -5.43 -20.09 -4.70
CA SER A 83 -6.84 -19.72 -4.55
C SER A 83 -7.35 -18.94 -5.75
N VAL A 84 -8.62 -19.17 -6.08
CA VAL A 84 -9.33 -18.44 -7.14
C VAL A 84 -9.39 -16.95 -6.86
N ASN A 85 -9.53 -16.56 -5.58
CA ASN A 85 -9.62 -15.16 -5.18
C ASN A 85 -8.37 -14.38 -5.58
N ILE A 86 -7.18 -14.88 -5.26
CA ILE A 86 -5.92 -14.21 -5.56
C ILE A 86 -5.56 -14.38 -7.05
N ARG A 87 -5.62 -15.60 -7.56
CA ARG A 87 -5.10 -15.94 -8.90
C ARG A 87 -5.98 -15.43 -10.04
N GLU A 88 -7.32 -15.53 -9.90
CA GLU A 88 -8.26 -15.28 -10.99
C GLU A 88 -9.05 -13.98 -10.78
N ARG A 89 -9.51 -13.71 -9.56
CA ARG A 89 -10.25 -12.49 -9.23
C ARG A 89 -9.33 -11.30 -8.98
N LEU A 90 -8.02 -11.54 -8.81
CA LEU A 90 -6.99 -10.53 -8.52
C LEU A 90 -7.30 -9.74 -7.24
N ASP A 91 -7.90 -10.45 -6.26
CA ASP A 91 -8.28 -9.84 -4.99
C ASP A 91 -7.09 -9.79 -4.03
N PHE A 92 -6.15 -8.94 -4.38
CA PHE A 92 -4.91 -8.69 -3.64
C PHE A 92 -4.36 -7.29 -3.93
N SER A 93 -3.40 -6.86 -3.12
CA SER A 93 -2.66 -5.63 -3.34
C SER A 93 -1.21 -5.79 -2.90
N CYS A 94 -0.30 -5.14 -3.63
CA CYS A 94 1.12 -5.07 -3.32
C CYS A 94 1.55 -3.62 -3.24
N ALA A 95 2.41 -3.29 -2.27
CA ALA A 95 2.81 -1.91 -2.03
C ALA A 95 4.20 -1.81 -1.41
N LEU A 96 4.81 -0.63 -1.60
CA LEU A 96 6.09 -0.21 -1.04
C LEU A 96 5.87 0.87 0.01
N PHE A 97 6.62 0.81 1.09
CA PHE A 97 6.53 1.74 2.21
C PHE A 97 7.91 2.28 2.57
N ASP A 98 7.93 3.50 3.08
CA ASP A 98 9.13 4.08 3.68
C ASP A 98 9.46 3.43 5.04
N SER A 99 10.57 3.84 5.66
CA SER A 99 11.01 3.31 6.97
C SER A 99 10.05 3.57 8.13
N HIS A 100 9.06 4.44 7.97
CA HIS A 100 8.05 4.79 8.96
C HIS A 100 6.68 4.13 8.69
N GLY A 101 6.60 3.27 7.68
CA GLY A 101 5.35 2.61 7.28
C GLY A 101 4.42 3.50 6.46
N GLY A 102 4.91 4.64 5.95
CA GLY A 102 4.17 5.49 5.02
C GLY A 102 4.10 4.85 3.64
N LEU A 103 2.90 4.71 3.08
CA LEU A 103 2.71 4.22 1.70
C LEU A 103 3.41 5.15 0.71
N VAL A 104 4.26 4.57 -0.14
CA VAL A 104 4.99 5.30 -1.20
C VAL A 104 4.37 5.06 -2.56
N ALA A 105 4.22 3.80 -2.92
CA ALA A 105 3.69 3.38 -4.20
C ALA A 105 3.00 2.02 -4.09
N ASN A 106 2.06 1.81 -4.97
CA ASN A 106 1.29 0.58 -5.09
C ASN A 106 1.01 0.31 -6.57
N ALA A 107 0.74 -0.94 -6.91
CA ALA A 107 0.14 -1.28 -8.18
C ALA A 107 -1.36 -0.88 -8.21
N PRO A 108 -2.00 -0.80 -9.40
CA PRO A 108 -3.43 -0.47 -9.53
C PRO A 108 -4.31 -1.65 -9.09
N HIS A 109 -4.31 -1.92 -7.80
CA HIS A 109 -5.02 -3.02 -7.13
C HIS A 109 -6.25 -2.52 -6.36
N ILE A 110 -6.68 -3.27 -5.34
CA ILE A 110 -7.92 -3.05 -4.60
C ILE A 110 -7.83 -1.78 -3.73
N PRO A 111 -8.69 -0.75 -3.92
CA PRO A 111 -8.57 0.52 -3.23
C PRO A 111 -8.66 0.44 -1.69
N VAL A 112 -9.55 -0.41 -1.15
CA VAL A 112 -9.70 -0.57 0.31
C VAL A 112 -8.44 -1.12 0.97
N HIS A 113 -7.68 -1.98 0.28
CA HIS A 113 -6.40 -2.47 0.78
C HIS A 113 -5.37 -1.36 0.87
N LEU A 114 -5.29 -0.52 -0.16
CA LEU A 114 -4.23 0.48 -0.31
C LEU A 114 -4.29 1.56 0.77
N GLY A 115 -5.48 2.00 1.14
CA GLY A 115 -5.66 3.00 2.19
C GLY A 115 -5.41 2.49 3.61
N SER A 116 -5.34 1.17 3.81
CA SER A 116 -5.26 0.53 5.13
C SER A 116 -3.93 -0.19 5.40
N MET A 117 -3.18 -0.62 4.37
CA MET A 117 -1.96 -1.41 4.56
C MET A 117 -0.87 -0.66 5.34
N GLY A 118 -0.76 0.66 5.17
CA GLY A 118 0.17 1.48 5.94
C GLY A 118 -0.10 1.45 7.45
N ASP A 119 -1.36 1.33 7.86
CA ASP A 119 -1.71 1.21 9.28
C ASP A 119 -1.21 -0.12 9.87
N SER A 120 -1.26 -1.23 9.09
CA SER A 120 -0.68 -2.51 9.52
C SER A 120 0.84 -2.45 9.69
N VAL A 121 1.54 -1.73 8.81
CA VAL A 121 3.01 -1.55 8.93
C VAL A 121 3.34 -0.68 10.15
N ARG A 122 2.56 0.37 10.41
CA ARG A 122 2.75 1.23 11.59
C ARG A 122 2.46 0.49 12.89
N ASP A 123 1.39 -0.33 12.95
CA ASP A 123 1.14 -1.18 14.13
C ASP A 123 2.32 -2.12 14.39
N LEU A 124 2.87 -2.75 13.35
CA LEU A 124 4.07 -3.56 13.50
C LEU A 124 5.24 -2.78 14.11
N LEU A 125 5.53 -1.57 13.61
CA LEU A 125 6.59 -0.71 14.13
C LEU A 125 6.34 -0.31 15.59
N GLU A 126 5.11 0.01 15.97
CA GLU A 126 4.71 0.31 17.34
C GLU A 126 4.89 -0.90 18.26
N GLN A 127 4.54 -2.11 17.81
CA GLN A 127 4.72 -3.33 18.58
C GLN A 127 6.20 -3.71 18.76
N VAL A 128 7.03 -3.46 17.76
CA VAL A 128 8.50 -3.61 17.88
C VAL A 128 9.07 -2.60 18.87
N ALA A 129 8.64 -1.34 18.80
CA ALA A 129 9.08 -0.29 19.72
C ALA A 129 8.61 -0.52 21.18
N ALA A 130 7.51 -1.25 21.37
CA ALA A 130 6.97 -1.65 22.66
C ALA A 130 7.52 -3.00 23.18
N ASP A 131 8.52 -3.60 22.51
CA ASP A 131 9.06 -4.93 22.80
C ASP A 131 8.03 -6.07 22.80
N ALA A 132 6.85 -5.87 22.17
CA ALA A 132 5.82 -6.89 22.04
C ALA A 132 6.08 -7.83 20.85
N VAL A 133 6.82 -7.36 19.86
CA VAL A 133 7.37 -8.13 18.74
C VAL A 133 8.88 -8.07 18.80
N PRO A 134 9.59 -9.19 18.62
CA PRO A 134 11.05 -9.18 18.61
C PRO A 134 11.62 -8.22 17.56
N PRO A 135 12.84 -7.69 17.75
CA PRO A 135 13.50 -6.86 16.75
C PRO A 135 13.51 -7.53 15.39
N LEU A 136 13.14 -6.74 14.36
CA LEU A 136 13.10 -7.21 12.98
C LEU A 136 14.49 -7.53 12.46
N GLN A 137 14.58 -8.60 11.65
CA GLN A 137 15.82 -9.05 11.04
C GLN A 137 15.65 -9.16 9.51
N PRO A 138 16.74 -9.08 8.74
CA PRO A 138 16.71 -9.37 7.31
C PRO A 138 16.11 -10.77 7.05
N GLY A 139 15.16 -10.86 6.13
CA GLY A 139 14.49 -12.11 5.79
C GLY A 139 13.27 -12.45 6.66
N ASP A 140 12.91 -11.62 7.64
CA ASP A 140 11.66 -11.78 8.39
C ASP A 140 10.46 -11.46 7.52
N THR A 141 9.36 -12.18 7.73
CA THR A 141 8.02 -11.78 7.26
C THR A 141 7.01 -12.02 8.37
N LEU A 142 6.19 -11.01 8.61
CA LEU A 142 5.15 -11.06 9.62
C LEU A 142 3.76 -11.01 8.95
N LEU A 143 2.78 -11.69 9.57
CA LEU A 143 1.40 -11.72 9.09
C LEU A 143 0.49 -10.95 10.03
N SER A 144 -0.41 -10.13 9.46
CA SER A 144 -1.44 -9.43 10.21
C SER A 144 -2.72 -9.30 9.38
N ASN A 145 -3.87 -9.48 10.05
CA ASN A 145 -5.18 -9.19 9.49
C ASN A 145 -6.12 -8.54 10.52
N ASP A 146 -5.56 -8.14 11.68
CA ASP A 146 -6.34 -7.59 12.78
C ASP A 146 -7.05 -6.28 12.37
N PRO A 147 -8.39 -6.25 12.28
CA PRO A 147 -9.14 -5.09 11.83
C PRO A 147 -9.09 -3.92 12.80
N PHE A 148 -8.75 -4.14 14.06
CA PHE A 148 -8.57 -3.10 15.07
C PHE A 148 -7.17 -2.47 15.01
N HIS A 149 -6.25 -3.06 14.22
CA HIS A 149 -4.84 -2.67 14.10
C HIS A 149 -4.36 -2.64 12.64
N GLY A 150 -5.11 -1.98 11.76
CA GLY A 150 -4.74 -1.76 10.36
C GLY A 150 -5.25 -2.81 9.37
N GLY A 151 -5.87 -3.91 9.83
CA GLY A 151 -6.57 -4.85 8.97
C GLY A 151 -7.91 -4.30 8.48
N THR A 152 -8.53 -5.02 7.55
CA THR A 152 -9.86 -4.71 6.98
C THR A 152 -10.91 -5.69 7.48
N HIS A 153 -10.79 -6.94 7.09
CA HIS A 153 -11.52 -8.08 7.60
C HIS A 153 -10.61 -9.34 7.59
N LEU A 154 -10.99 -10.38 8.29
CA LEU A 154 -10.05 -11.50 8.54
C LEU A 154 -9.53 -12.24 7.30
N PRO A 155 -10.30 -12.41 6.20
CA PRO A 155 -9.76 -13.01 4.97
C PRO A 155 -8.61 -12.24 4.34
N ASP A 156 -8.48 -10.93 4.59
CA ASP A 156 -7.45 -10.06 4.04
C ASP A 156 -6.15 -10.12 4.86
N ILE A 157 -5.36 -11.18 4.67
CA ILE A 157 -4.08 -11.31 5.38
C ILE A 157 -2.99 -10.50 4.68
N THR A 158 -2.31 -9.65 5.47
CA THR A 158 -1.16 -8.85 5.02
C THR A 158 0.13 -9.53 5.45
N ALA A 159 1.00 -9.83 4.49
CA ALA A 159 2.39 -10.22 4.73
C ALA A 159 3.27 -8.97 4.64
N ILE A 160 3.98 -8.65 5.73
CA ILE A 160 4.83 -7.47 5.85
C ILE A 160 6.28 -7.93 5.96
N THR A 161 7.16 -7.40 5.12
CA THR A 161 8.58 -7.77 5.08
C THR A 161 9.45 -6.52 5.16
N PRO A 162 10.34 -6.42 6.16
CA PRO A 162 11.30 -5.31 6.26
C PRO A 162 12.43 -5.46 5.23
N VAL A 163 12.88 -4.35 4.68
CA VAL A 163 13.99 -4.27 3.71
C VAL A 163 15.15 -3.52 4.32
N PHE A 164 16.32 -4.18 4.41
CA PHE A 164 17.54 -3.64 5.01
C PHE A 164 18.57 -3.33 3.93
N CYS A 165 19.11 -2.11 3.95
CA CYS A 165 20.17 -1.67 3.04
C CYS A 165 21.54 -1.57 3.75
N GLY A 166 21.89 -2.58 4.54
CA GLY A 166 23.15 -2.67 5.27
C GLY A 166 23.16 -1.97 6.64
N GLY A 167 22.07 -1.33 7.05
CA GLY A 167 21.87 -0.76 8.38
C GLY A 167 21.33 -1.78 9.40
N LEU A 168 21.21 -1.35 10.67
CA LEU A 168 20.62 -2.16 11.74
C LEU A 168 19.07 -2.08 11.77
N ASN A 169 18.51 -1.04 11.16
CA ASN A 169 17.07 -0.82 11.06
C ASN A 169 16.62 -0.99 9.61
N PRO A 170 15.36 -1.36 9.37
CA PRO A 170 14.80 -1.39 8.03
C PRO A 170 14.84 -0.02 7.36
N SER A 171 15.32 0.03 6.12
CA SER A 171 15.30 1.23 5.28
C SER A 171 13.94 1.44 4.61
N PHE A 172 13.24 0.33 4.33
CA PHE A 172 11.94 0.30 3.66
C PHE A 172 11.12 -0.90 4.16
N PHE A 173 9.85 -0.95 3.75
CA PHE A 173 9.02 -2.14 3.87
C PHE A 173 8.36 -2.47 2.53
N VAL A 174 8.13 -3.74 2.29
CA VAL A 174 7.26 -4.23 1.23
C VAL A 174 6.13 -5.03 1.87
N ALA A 175 4.93 -4.90 1.35
CA ALA A 175 3.82 -5.72 1.82
C ALA A 175 2.91 -6.15 0.68
N SER A 176 2.34 -7.34 0.85
CA SER A 176 1.25 -7.85 0.03
C SER A 176 0.08 -8.22 0.92
N ARG A 177 -1.14 -7.87 0.49
CA ARG A 177 -2.40 -8.26 1.13
C ARG A 177 -3.21 -9.07 0.13
N GLY A 178 -3.70 -10.24 0.53
CA GLY A 178 -4.52 -11.10 -0.29
C GLY A 178 -5.79 -11.50 0.43
N HIS A 179 -6.92 -11.55 -0.29
CA HIS A 179 -8.18 -12.09 0.20
C HIS A 179 -8.17 -13.61 0.06
N HIS A 180 -7.88 -14.30 1.17
CA HIS A 180 -7.79 -15.76 1.21
C HIS A 180 -9.17 -16.41 1.09
N ALA A 181 -9.22 -17.59 0.49
CA ALA A 181 -10.47 -18.29 0.20
C ALA A 181 -11.21 -18.74 1.47
N ASP A 182 -10.47 -19.11 2.53
CA ASP A 182 -11.05 -19.52 3.81
C ASP A 182 -10.00 -19.40 4.92
N VAL A 183 -10.33 -18.64 5.94
CA VAL A 183 -9.52 -18.47 7.17
C VAL A 183 -10.21 -19.02 8.40
N GLY A 184 -11.21 -19.91 8.22
CA GLY A 184 -12.01 -20.50 9.32
C GLY A 184 -13.28 -19.70 9.61
N GLY A 185 -13.76 -19.78 10.84
CA GLY A 185 -15.00 -19.14 11.25
C GLY A 185 -16.27 -19.93 10.91
N ILE A 186 -17.45 -19.38 11.30
CA ILE A 186 -18.71 -20.11 11.29
C ILE A 186 -19.27 -20.41 9.90
N SER A 187 -18.80 -19.70 8.86
CA SER A 187 -19.26 -19.95 7.49
C SER A 187 -18.10 -20.23 6.53
N PRO A 188 -18.29 -21.12 5.54
CA PRO A 188 -17.30 -21.29 4.46
C PRO A 188 -17.02 -19.97 3.75
N GLY A 189 -15.74 -19.73 3.42
CA GLY A 189 -15.31 -18.49 2.82
C GLY A 189 -15.10 -17.35 3.83
N SER A 190 -15.27 -17.63 5.13
CA SER A 190 -15.00 -16.70 6.23
C SER A 190 -15.72 -15.35 6.13
N MET A 191 -16.87 -15.33 5.45
CA MET A 191 -17.74 -14.17 5.28
C MET A 191 -19.16 -14.50 5.77
N PRO A 192 -19.35 -14.71 7.08
CA PRO A 192 -20.66 -15.05 7.63
C PRO A 192 -21.66 -13.90 7.47
N SER A 193 -22.90 -14.22 7.08
CA SER A 193 -23.98 -13.22 6.99
C SER A 193 -24.42 -12.70 8.36
N PHE A 194 -24.18 -13.48 9.43
CA PHE A 194 -24.65 -13.19 10.79
C PHE A 194 -23.55 -13.55 11.80
N SER A 195 -22.49 -12.75 11.88
CA SER A 195 -21.52 -12.81 12.96
C SER A 195 -21.82 -11.76 14.01
N THR A 196 -21.45 -12.01 15.25
CA THR A 196 -21.63 -11.10 16.40
C THR A 196 -20.31 -10.79 17.10
N SER A 197 -19.30 -11.60 16.85
CA SER A 197 -17.93 -11.44 17.34
C SER A 197 -16.94 -11.67 16.19
N ILE A 198 -15.78 -11.07 16.29
CA ILE A 198 -14.65 -11.32 15.36
C ILE A 198 -14.25 -12.81 15.36
N ASP A 199 -14.43 -13.51 16.48
CA ASP A 199 -14.13 -14.95 16.60
C ASP A 199 -15.03 -15.82 15.71
N ASP A 200 -16.24 -15.34 15.37
CA ASP A 200 -17.14 -16.00 14.43
C ASP A 200 -16.62 -15.92 12.99
N GLU A 201 -15.77 -14.93 12.68
CA GLU A 201 -15.36 -14.58 11.33
C GLU A 201 -14.10 -15.32 10.87
N GLY A 202 -13.28 -15.84 11.79
CA GLY A 202 -12.16 -16.69 11.45
C GLY A 202 -10.87 -16.42 12.23
N LEU A 203 -9.74 -16.73 11.60
CA LEU A 203 -8.40 -16.60 12.17
C LEU A 203 -7.99 -15.13 12.31
N LEU A 204 -7.73 -14.69 13.53
CA LEU A 204 -7.17 -13.37 13.83
C LEU A 204 -5.65 -13.48 14.01
N LEU A 205 -4.89 -12.68 13.25
CA LEU A 205 -3.46 -12.59 13.30
C LEU A 205 -3.02 -11.15 13.58
N ARG A 206 -2.14 -10.96 14.55
CA ARG A 206 -1.51 -9.66 14.80
C ARG A 206 0.01 -9.84 14.87
N ASN A 207 0.68 -9.38 13.83
CA ASN A 207 2.13 -9.38 13.70
C ASN A 207 2.78 -10.75 13.99
N LEU A 208 2.14 -11.84 13.51
CA LEU A 208 2.66 -13.21 13.66
C LEU A 208 3.96 -13.36 12.87
N LEU A 209 5.07 -13.70 13.53
CA LEU A 209 6.32 -14.01 12.85
C LEU A 209 6.16 -15.32 12.05
N PHE A 210 6.06 -15.18 10.73
CA PHE A 210 5.80 -16.30 9.81
C PHE A 210 7.05 -16.81 9.13
N VAL A 211 7.99 -15.92 8.76
CA VAL A 211 9.29 -16.30 8.21
C VAL A 211 10.39 -15.67 9.06
N ARG A 212 11.44 -16.45 9.38
CA ARG A 212 12.68 -15.99 9.99
C ARG A 212 13.86 -16.71 9.33
N ASP A 213 14.91 -15.98 9.00
CA ASP A 213 16.09 -16.51 8.31
C ASP A 213 15.74 -17.32 7.03
N GLY A 214 14.74 -16.86 6.27
CA GLY A 214 14.25 -17.53 5.07
C GLY A 214 13.46 -18.82 5.31
N ALA A 215 13.23 -19.21 6.57
CA ALA A 215 12.49 -20.42 6.93
C ALA A 215 11.13 -20.11 7.54
N ILE A 216 10.08 -20.78 7.04
CA ILE A 216 8.73 -20.65 7.58
C ILE A 216 8.69 -21.23 9.01
N GLN A 217 8.13 -20.45 9.93
CA GLN A 217 7.94 -20.81 11.31
C GLN A 217 6.64 -21.63 11.47
N LEU A 218 6.66 -22.89 11.00
CA LEU A 218 5.46 -23.75 11.00
C LEU A 218 4.84 -23.92 12.37
N SER A 219 5.66 -23.96 13.46
CA SER A 219 5.16 -24.05 14.83
C SER A 219 4.30 -22.85 15.23
N ASN A 220 4.71 -21.62 14.83
CA ASN A 220 3.95 -20.41 15.08
C ASN A 220 2.66 -20.41 14.28
N TRP A 221 2.76 -20.81 12.99
CA TRP A 221 1.62 -20.93 12.10
C TRP A 221 0.58 -21.93 12.64
N GLU A 222 0.97 -23.16 12.97
CA GLU A 222 0.05 -24.16 13.51
C GLU A 222 -0.52 -23.76 14.88
N ALA A 223 0.26 -23.06 15.70
CA ALA A 223 -0.22 -22.57 16.99
C ALA A 223 -1.33 -21.52 16.84
N SER A 224 -1.27 -20.68 15.78
CA SER A 224 -2.19 -19.56 15.58
C SER A 224 -3.65 -19.98 15.43
N PHE A 225 -3.94 -21.19 14.96
CA PHE A 225 -5.31 -21.67 14.79
C PHE A 225 -5.67 -22.90 15.65
N ARG A 226 -4.75 -23.33 16.54
CA ARG A 226 -4.97 -24.53 17.38
C ARG A 226 -6.18 -24.42 18.31
N GLU A 227 -6.42 -23.23 18.83
CA GLU A 227 -7.49 -22.96 19.80
C GLU A 227 -8.79 -22.47 19.13
N MET A 228 -8.82 -22.33 17.81
CA MET A 228 -10.02 -21.93 17.10
C MET A 228 -11.09 -23.01 17.17
N ALA A 229 -12.35 -22.61 17.41
CA ALA A 229 -13.49 -23.51 17.39
C ALA A 229 -13.71 -24.11 15.99
N ILE A 230 -13.52 -23.30 14.95
CA ILE A 230 -13.66 -23.71 13.54
C ILE A 230 -12.45 -23.20 12.78
N GLN A 231 -11.53 -24.12 12.52
CA GLN A 231 -10.28 -23.85 11.80
C GLN A 231 -10.49 -23.66 10.29
N PRO A 232 -9.52 -23.08 9.56
CA PRO A 232 -9.54 -23.03 8.10
C PRO A 232 -9.82 -24.42 7.49
N ARG A 233 -10.73 -24.46 6.53
CA ARG A 233 -11.19 -25.74 5.93
C ARG A 233 -10.16 -26.34 4.99
N ASN A 234 -9.31 -25.50 4.39
CA ASN A 234 -8.19 -25.91 3.54
C ASN A 234 -6.87 -25.23 3.97
N PRO A 235 -6.29 -25.64 5.11
CA PRO A 235 -5.09 -24.98 5.64
C PRO A 235 -3.86 -25.13 4.73
N GLN A 236 -3.85 -26.13 3.84
CA GLN A 236 -2.76 -26.31 2.88
C GLN A 236 -2.81 -25.28 1.74
N GLU A 237 -3.99 -24.93 1.26
CA GLU A 237 -4.17 -23.88 0.26
C GLU A 237 -3.86 -22.52 0.86
N LEU A 238 -4.36 -22.26 2.06
CA LEU A 238 -4.06 -21.03 2.81
C LEU A 238 -2.54 -20.86 3.01
N LEU A 239 -1.84 -21.91 3.45
CA LEU A 239 -0.38 -21.88 3.60
C LEU A 239 0.33 -21.62 2.27
N ALA A 240 -0.15 -22.24 1.17
CA ALA A 240 0.45 -22.05 -0.15
C ALA A 240 0.27 -20.61 -0.66
N ASP A 241 -0.86 -19.97 -0.40
CA ASP A 241 -1.09 -18.58 -0.77
C ASP A 241 -0.29 -17.60 0.11
N LEU A 242 -0.08 -17.90 1.38
CA LEU A 242 0.84 -17.14 2.23
C LEU A 242 2.30 -17.27 1.75
N GLN A 243 2.72 -18.45 1.29
CA GLN A 243 4.02 -18.63 0.64
C GLN A 243 4.14 -17.82 -0.66
N ALA A 244 3.06 -17.71 -1.42
CA ALA A 244 3.01 -16.87 -2.62
C ALA A 244 3.14 -15.38 -2.28
N GLN A 245 2.56 -14.91 -1.16
CA GLN A 245 2.76 -13.54 -0.66
C GLN A 245 4.22 -13.30 -0.24
N VAL A 246 4.87 -14.26 0.42
CA VAL A 246 6.31 -14.18 0.74
C VAL A 246 7.15 -14.08 -0.54
N ALA A 247 6.85 -14.88 -1.56
CA ALA A 247 7.54 -14.81 -2.84
C ALA A 247 7.31 -13.49 -3.58
N ALA A 248 6.12 -12.90 -3.46
CA ALA A 248 5.83 -11.57 -3.99
C ALA A 248 6.63 -10.48 -3.26
N ASN A 249 6.68 -10.53 -1.93
CA ASN A 249 7.48 -9.59 -1.14
C ASN A 249 8.97 -9.71 -1.47
N GLN A 250 9.48 -10.93 -1.70
CA GLN A 250 10.86 -11.14 -2.14
C GLN A 250 11.17 -10.44 -3.47
N ALA A 251 10.25 -10.48 -4.44
CA ALA A 251 10.41 -9.73 -5.69
C ALA A 251 10.45 -8.21 -5.45
N GLY A 252 9.68 -7.71 -4.46
CA GLY A 252 9.72 -6.31 -4.05
C GLY A 252 11.06 -5.91 -3.41
N ILE A 253 11.62 -6.77 -2.55
CA ILE A 253 12.95 -6.59 -1.95
C ILE A 253 14.00 -6.50 -3.06
N GLU A 254 14.05 -7.49 -3.95
CA GLU A 254 15.01 -7.54 -5.05
C GLU A 254 14.94 -6.29 -5.94
N GLY A 255 13.72 -5.80 -6.22
CA GLY A 255 13.52 -4.57 -6.99
C GLY A 255 14.02 -3.32 -6.27
N LEU A 256 13.79 -3.20 -4.96
CA LEU A 256 14.28 -2.08 -4.16
C LEU A 256 15.81 -2.14 -3.98
N GLU A 257 16.38 -3.32 -3.71
CA GLU A 257 17.83 -3.51 -3.58
C GLU A 257 18.56 -3.14 -4.88
N GLN A 258 18.08 -3.59 -6.04
CA GLN A 258 18.63 -3.20 -7.33
C GLN A 258 18.53 -1.69 -7.58
N LEU A 259 17.44 -1.06 -7.16
CA LEU A 259 17.26 0.37 -7.28
C LEU A 259 18.24 1.13 -6.38
N VAL A 260 18.42 0.66 -5.13
CA VAL A 260 19.38 1.23 -4.16
C VAL A 260 20.82 1.03 -4.62
N GLU A 261 21.17 -0.15 -5.15
CA GLU A 261 22.51 -0.42 -5.68
C GLU A 261 22.88 0.54 -6.82
N ARG A 262 21.92 0.84 -7.69
CA ARG A 262 22.15 1.71 -8.85
C ARG A 262 22.15 3.18 -8.51
N GLU A 263 21.23 3.64 -7.68
CA GLU A 263 20.97 5.07 -7.46
C GLU A 263 21.49 5.58 -6.10
N GLY A 264 21.73 4.67 -5.15
CA GLY A 264 22.07 4.97 -3.76
C GLY A 264 20.84 5.14 -2.87
N GLU A 265 20.92 4.63 -1.64
CA GLU A 265 19.81 4.64 -0.67
C GLU A 265 19.27 6.04 -0.39
N ALA A 266 20.16 7.01 -0.17
CA ALA A 266 19.76 8.38 0.16
C ALA A 266 18.90 9.03 -0.96
N LEU A 267 19.22 8.78 -2.23
CA LEU A 267 18.41 9.29 -3.34
C LEU A 267 17.05 8.57 -3.40
N VAL A 268 17.02 7.26 -3.21
CA VAL A 268 15.76 6.49 -3.20
C VAL A 268 14.82 7.01 -2.11
N GLN A 269 15.31 7.19 -0.88
CA GLN A 269 14.54 7.75 0.24
C GLN A 269 14.06 9.18 -0.05
N GLN A 270 14.92 10.02 -0.61
CA GLN A 270 14.56 11.39 -1.01
C GLN A 270 13.44 11.40 -2.06
N GLN A 271 13.48 10.50 -3.03
CA GLN A 271 12.43 10.42 -4.06
C GLN A 271 11.12 9.89 -3.49
N MET A 272 11.13 8.92 -2.58
CA MET A 272 9.94 8.46 -1.85
C MET A 272 9.27 9.61 -1.10
N GLN A 273 10.05 10.36 -0.32
CA GLN A 273 9.56 11.54 0.40
C GLN A 273 9.05 12.62 -0.54
N GLY A 274 9.76 12.86 -1.66
CA GLY A 274 9.35 13.84 -2.68
C GLY A 274 7.99 13.52 -3.29
N LEU A 275 7.70 12.25 -3.57
CA LEU A 275 6.39 11.81 -4.08
C LEU A 275 5.27 12.00 -3.06
N GLN A 276 5.52 11.72 -1.78
CA GLN A 276 4.55 11.95 -0.71
C GLN A 276 4.28 13.45 -0.53
N LEU A 277 5.31 14.29 -0.54
CA LEU A 277 5.14 15.75 -0.45
C LEU A 277 4.36 16.30 -1.65
N HIS A 278 4.65 15.82 -2.86
CA HIS A 278 3.90 16.21 -4.05
C HIS A 278 2.42 15.85 -3.95
N ALA A 279 2.09 14.64 -3.51
CA ALA A 279 0.71 14.22 -3.29
C ALA A 279 0.02 15.09 -2.23
N ALA A 280 0.70 15.42 -1.13
CA ALA A 280 0.17 16.32 -0.12
C ALA A 280 -0.16 17.71 -0.69
N ASP A 281 0.70 18.26 -1.56
CA ASP A 281 0.48 19.56 -2.17
C ASP A 281 -0.70 19.53 -3.17
N CYS A 282 -0.91 18.43 -3.90
CA CYS A 282 -2.08 18.26 -4.75
C CYS A 282 -3.37 18.27 -3.93
N VAL A 283 -3.41 17.53 -2.82
CA VAL A 283 -4.57 17.51 -1.92
C VAL A 283 -4.79 18.88 -1.26
N ARG A 284 -3.74 19.61 -0.87
CA ARG A 284 -3.89 21.00 -0.34
C ARG A 284 -4.52 21.93 -1.36
N ARG A 285 -4.16 21.83 -2.65
CA ARG A 285 -4.81 22.60 -3.72
C ARG A 285 -6.28 22.27 -3.84
N LEU A 286 -6.66 20.99 -3.77
CA LEU A 286 -8.06 20.56 -3.75
C LEU A 286 -8.80 21.16 -2.55
N ILE A 287 -8.25 21.07 -1.35
CA ILE A 287 -8.85 21.57 -0.10
C ILE A 287 -9.19 23.07 -0.19
N SER A 288 -8.32 23.87 -0.82
CA SER A 288 -8.53 25.31 -0.95
C SER A 288 -9.81 25.70 -1.73
N GLY A 289 -10.38 24.79 -2.50
CA GLY A 289 -11.62 24.98 -3.25
C GLY A 289 -12.86 24.40 -2.57
N LEU A 290 -12.71 23.72 -1.42
CA LEU A 290 -13.83 23.09 -0.73
C LEU A 290 -14.51 24.06 0.25
N ALA A 291 -15.81 23.85 0.44
CA ALA A 291 -16.61 24.56 1.44
C ALA A 291 -17.02 23.60 2.57
N ASP A 292 -17.33 24.16 3.73
CA ASP A 292 -17.89 23.40 4.84
C ASP A 292 -19.21 22.76 4.43
N MET A 293 -19.37 21.48 4.78
CA MET A 293 -20.58 20.72 4.50
C MET A 293 -20.85 19.67 5.59
N SER A 294 -22.08 19.19 5.64
CA SER A 294 -22.46 18.07 6.49
C SER A 294 -23.48 17.20 5.79
N HIS A 295 -23.37 15.90 6.01
CA HIS A 295 -24.30 14.92 5.46
C HIS A 295 -24.62 13.84 6.49
N GLN A 296 -25.80 13.27 6.38
CA GLN A 296 -26.20 12.08 7.14
C GLN A 296 -26.90 11.12 6.20
N LEU A 297 -26.52 9.86 6.29
CA LEU A 297 -27.16 8.75 5.59
C LEU A 297 -27.77 7.81 6.62
N GLN A 298 -29.05 7.48 6.47
CA GLN A 298 -29.71 6.45 7.27
C GLN A 298 -29.67 5.13 6.50
N LEU A 299 -29.15 4.10 7.17
CA LEU A 299 -29.15 2.73 6.66
C LEU A 299 -30.50 2.06 6.88
N ASP A 300 -30.77 0.93 6.20
CA ASP A 300 -32.04 0.21 6.23
C ASP A 300 -32.44 -0.25 7.65
N ASP A 301 -31.47 -0.53 8.50
CA ASP A 301 -31.70 -0.91 9.91
C ASP A 301 -31.87 0.27 10.87
N GLY A 302 -31.89 1.50 10.35
CA GLY A 302 -32.03 2.74 11.09
C GLY A 302 -30.73 3.31 11.65
N ALA A 303 -29.58 2.67 11.43
CA ALA A 303 -28.28 3.26 11.78
C ALA A 303 -27.99 4.51 10.96
N ILE A 304 -27.23 5.43 11.53
CA ILE A 304 -26.87 6.69 10.90
C ILE A 304 -25.36 6.75 10.68
N LEU A 305 -24.95 7.03 9.45
CA LEU A 305 -23.63 7.52 9.12
C LEU A 305 -23.68 9.02 9.03
N ALA A 306 -22.85 9.71 9.79
CA ALA A 306 -22.80 11.17 9.81
C ALA A 306 -21.40 11.65 9.53
N VAL A 307 -21.26 12.67 8.68
CA VAL A 307 -19.98 13.35 8.42
C VAL A 307 -20.18 14.86 8.38
N ARG A 308 -19.28 15.58 9.02
CA ARG A 308 -19.08 17.01 8.85
C ARG A 308 -17.69 17.23 8.27
N ILE A 309 -17.62 17.93 7.17
CA ILE A 309 -16.39 18.31 6.49
C ILE A 309 -16.17 19.79 6.73
N GLY A 310 -14.97 20.15 7.19
CA GLY A 310 -14.61 21.55 7.45
C GLY A 310 -13.15 21.81 7.08
N VAL A 311 -12.88 23.00 6.55
CA VAL A 311 -11.51 23.44 6.23
C VAL A 311 -11.00 24.31 7.37
N LEU A 312 -9.98 23.86 8.08
CA LEU A 312 -9.42 24.55 9.25
C LEU A 312 -7.94 24.88 9.03
N PRO A 313 -7.41 25.95 9.68
CA PRO A 313 -5.97 26.18 9.73
C PRO A 313 -5.25 24.99 10.34
N ASP A 314 -4.09 24.61 9.77
CA ASP A 314 -3.25 23.57 10.35
C ASP A 314 -2.59 24.12 11.64
N GLN A 315 -2.77 23.41 12.75
CA GLN A 315 -2.21 23.82 14.05
C GLN A 315 -0.68 23.80 14.09
N GLN A 316 -0.05 22.96 13.22
CA GLN A 316 1.41 22.85 13.13
C GLN A 316 2.03 23.85 12.14
N ASN A 317 1.24 24.30 11.15
CA ASN A 317 1.67 25.26 10.15
C ASN A 317 0.49 26.18 9.79
N SER A 318 0.42 27.34 10.45
CA SER A 318 -0.69 28.30 10.31
C SER A 318 -0.94 28.81 8.88
N ASP A 319 0.07 28.71 8.00
CA ASP A 319 -0.05 29.08 6.59
C ASP A 319 -0.67 27.99 5.73
N GLN A 320 -0.94 26.82 6.31
CA GLN A 320 -1.55 25.67 5.63
C GLN A 320 -2.95 25.38 6.21
N GLN A 321 -3.76 24.74 5.39
CA GLN A 321 -5.10 24.30 5.77
C GLN A 321 -5.14 22.77 5.83
N LYS A 322 -5.98 22.25 6.73
CA LYS A 322 -6.36 20.84 6.81
C LYS A 322 -7.84 20.66 6.53
N LEU A 323 -8.18 19.58 5.87
CA LEU A 323 -9.55 19.09 5.74
C LEU A 323 -9.86 18.21 6.95
N VAL A 324 -10.77 18.64 7.78
CA VAL A 324 -11.27 17.88 8.93
C VAL A 324 -12.52 17.13 8.51
N LEU A 325 -12.49 15.82 8.60
CA LEU A 325 -13.64 14.94 8.40
C LEU A 325 -14.07 14.41 9.77
N ASP A 326 -15.17 14.94 10.27
CA ASP A 326 -15.68 14.65 11.61
C ASP A 326 -16.91 13.75 11.53
N PHE A 327 -16.77 12.52 11.95
CA PHE A 327 -17.80 11.49 11.93
C PHE A 327 -18.60 11.39 13.25
N ARG A 328 -18.50 12.38 14.13
CA ARG A 328 -19.34 12.45 15.33
C ARG A 328 -20.82 12.58 14.93
N GLY A 329 -21.65 11.76 15.56
CA GLY A 329 -23.08 11.60 15.19
C GLY A 329 -23.35 10.31 14.43
N THR A 330 -22.33 9.60 13.99
CA THR A 330 -22.43 8.21 13.51
C THR A 330 -22.89 7.29 14.64
N SER A 331 -23.75 6.34 14.34
CA SER A 331 -24.28 5.36 15.29
C SER A 331 -23.17 4.55 15.97
N GLN A 332 -23.46 4.12 17.21
CA GLN A 332 -22.58 3.22 17.96
C GLN A 332 -22.35 1.90 17.20
N GLN A 333 -21.26 1.20 17.53
CA GLN A 333 -20.99 -0.12 16.95
C GLN A 333 -22.20 -1.05 17.11
N ARG A 334 -22.42 -1.88 16.10
CA ARG A 334 -23.56 -2.80 16.02
C ARG A 334 -23.22 -4.12 16.70
N GLN A 335 -24.25 -4.83 17.18
CA GLN A 335 -24.09 -6.20 17.66
C GLN A 335 -23.81 -7.21 16.53
N GLY A 336 -24.20 -6.89 15.29
CA GLY A 336 -23.87 -7.66 14.10
C GLY A 336 -22.58 -7.18 13.44
N ASN A 337 -22.34 -7.62 12.23
CA ASN A 337 -21.08 -7.45 11.50
C ASN A 337 -21.02 -6.22 10.56
N PHE A 338 -21.95 -5.30 10.66
CA PHE A 338 -21.96 -4.04 9.90
C PHE A 338 -21.14 -2.95 10.58
N ASN A 339 -19.95 -3.30 11.09
CA ASN A 339 -18.99 -2.36 11.66
C ASN A 339 -17.79 -2.27 10.75
N ALA A 340 -17.44 -1.08 10.30
CA ALA A 340 -16.27 -0.85 9.47
C ALA A 340 -15.05 -0.49 10.34
N PRO A 341 -13.94 -1.21 10.24
CA PRO A 341 -12.69 -0.83 10.91
C PRO A 341 -12.25 0.57 10.52
N LEU A 342 -11.52 1.27 11.41
CA LEU A 342 -11.00 2.60 11.14
C LEU A 342 -10.15 2.64 9.87
N SER A 343 -9.39 1.59 9.62
CA SER A 343 -8.58 1.44 8.40
C SER A 343 -9.41 1.44 7.11
N VAL A 344 -10.60 0.84 7.15
CA VAL A 344 -11.57 0.89 6.04
C VAL A 344 -12.10 2.30 5.85
N THR A 345 -12.49 2.97 6.95
CA THR A 345 -12.95 4.36 6.92
C THR A 345 -11.88 5.28 6.31
N ARG A 346 -10.60 5.10 6.70
CA ARG A 346 -9.47 5.83 6.10
C ARG A 346 -9.33 5.54 4.60
N ALA A 347 -9.42 4.28 4.20
CA ALA A 347 -9.28 3.88 2.80
C ALA A 347 -10.39 4.49 1.92
N VAL A 348 -11.63 4.53 2.41
CA VAL A 348 -12.76 5.16 1.70
C VAL A 348 -12.54 6.66 1.54
N VAL A 349 -12.15 7.35 2.61
CA VAL A 349 -11.83 8.79 2.54
C VAL A 349 -10.74 9.04 1.49
N LEU A 350 -9.67 8.26 1.50
CA LEU A 350 -8.58 8.37 0.54
C LEU A 350 -9.06 8.15 -0.90
N TYR A 351 -9.91 7.15 -1.10
CA TYR A 351 -10.50 6.88 -2.42
C TYR A 351 -11.32 8.06 -2.94
N VAL A 352 -12.18 8.65 -2.10
CA VAL A 352 -12.97 9.83 -2.47
C VAL A 352 -12.05 11.01 -2.81
N ILE A 353 -11.06 11.31 -1.98
CA ILE A 353 -10.07 12.35 -2.27
C ILE A 353 -9.38 12.09 -3.61
N ARG A 354 -8.99 10.84 -3.89
CA ARG A 354 -8.36 10.48 -5.17
C ARG A 354 -9.30 10.71 -6.37
N CYS A 355 -10.59 10.42 -6.22
CA CYS A 355 -11.59 10.68 -7.27
C CYS A 355 -11.82 12.17 -7.54
N LEU A 356 -11.55 13.05 -6.57
CA LEU A 356 -11.69 14.49 -6.69
C LEU A 356 -10.43 15.17 -7.23
N LEU A 357 -9.32 14.48 -7.31
CA LEU A 357 -8.07 15.01 -7.85
C LEU A 357 -8.03 14.85 -9.37
N ASP A 358 -7.81 15.95 -10.08
CA ASP A 358 -7.61 15.95 -11.54
C ASP A 358 -6.22 15.49 -11.96
N ASP A 359 -5.25 15.53 -11.03
CA ASP A 359 -3.86 15.18 -11.28
C ASP A 359 -3.66 13.64 -11.25
N ASP A 360 -2.84 13.10 -12.14
CA ASP A 360 -2.41 11.70 -12.13
C ASP A 360 -1.29 11.49 -11.11
N ILE A 361 -1.63 11.54 -9.81
CA ILE A 361 -0.71 11.26 -8.72
C ILE A 361 -0.89 9.84 -8.20
N PRO A 362 0.19 9.16 -7.75
CA PRO A 362 0.05 7.89 -7.09
C PRO A 362 -0.69 8.06 -5.75
N LEU A 363 -1.51 7.07 -5.42
CA LEU A 363 -2.10 6.97 -4.10
C LEU A 363 -0.98 6.64 -3.11
N ASN A 364 -0.66 7.58 -2.21
CA ASN A 364 0.37 7.39 -1.19
C ASN A 364 0.03 8.13 0.12
N GLU A 365 0.87 7.95 1.14
CA GLU A 365 0.66 8.55 2.46
C GLU A 365 0.57 10.07 2.43
N GLY A 366 1.20 10.73 1.47
CA GLY A 366 1.12 12.18 1.30
C GLY A 366 -0.30 12.69 1.10
N CYS A 367 -1.19 11.88 0.52
CA CYS A 367 -2.60 12.24 0.38
C CYS A 367 -3.31 12.40 1.74
N PHE A 368 -2.84 11.74 2.80
CA PHE A 368 -3.38 11.88 4.14
C PHE A 368 -2.82 13.07 4.92
N ALA A 369 -1.63 13.55 4.59
CA ALA A 369 -0.96 14.58 5.37
C ALA A 369 -1.80 15.86 5.62
N PRO A 370 -2.60 16.37 4.67
CA PRO A 370 -3.49 17.50 4.89
C PRO A 370 -4.90 17.12 5.39
N LEU A 371 -5.12 15.87 5.81
CA LEU A 371 -6.41 15.40 6.32
C LEU A 371 -6.34 15.17 7.83
N GLU A 372 -7.46 15.40 8.51
CA GLU A 372 -7.68 15.03 9.92
C GLU A 372 -9.01 14.29 10.02
N LEU A 373 -8.96 13.01 10.41
CA LEU A 373 -10.14 12.20 10.63
C LEU A 373 -10.48 12.16 12.11
N ARG A 374 -11.72 12.52 12.44
CA ARG A 374 -12.28 12.43 13.80
C ARG A 374 -13.36 11.39 13.83
N VAL A 375 -12.98 10.14 14.08
CA VAL A 375 -13.89 8.99 14.14
C VAL A 375 -13.98 8.52 15.58
N PRO A 376 -15.13 8.67 16.27
CA PRO A 376 -15.25 8.25 17.66
C PRO A 376 -14.98 6.75 17.84
N LEU A 377 -14.20 6.41 18.86
CA LEU A 377 -14.02 5.01 19.23
C LEU A 377 -15.36 4.41 19.69
N GLY A 378 -15.60 3.15 19.33
CA GLY A 378 -16.85 2.45 19.64
C GLY A 378 -18.04 2.84 18.75
N CYS A 379 -17.85 3.64 17.70
CA CYS A 379 -18.86 3.84 16.67
C CYS A 379 -18.73 2.78 15.56
N MET A 380 -19.75 2.63 14.72
CA MET A 380 -19.76 1.64 13.65
C MET A 380 -18.70 1.85 12.54
N LEU A 381 -18.01 3.00 12.53
CA LEU A 381 -16.88 3.29 11.64
C LEU A 381 -15.50 3.21 12.33
N ASN A 382 -15.48 2.82 13.60
CA ASN A 382 -14.29 2.59 14.43
C ASN A 382 -14.66 1.71 15.62
N PRO A 383 -15.04 0.45 15.38
CA PRO A 383 -15.49 -0.45 16.44
C PRO A 383 -14.35 -0.90 17.34
N GLU A 384 -14.69 -1.29 18.56
CA GLU A 384 -13.79 -1.93 19.51
C GLU A 384 -13.95 -3.45 19.49
N ALA A 385 -12.84 -4.15 19.73
CA ALA A 385 -12.86 -5.61 19.87
C ALA A 385 -13.84 -6.03 21.02
N PRO A 386 -14.54 -7.16 20.87
CA PRO A 386 -14.47 -8.15 19.81
C PRO A 386 -15.55 -7.98 18.72
N ALA A 387 -15.89 -6.78 18.32
CA ALA A 387 -16.95 -6.54 17.34
C ALA A 387 -16.72 -7.30 16.02
N ALA A 388 -17.78 -7.87 15.46
CA ALA A 388 -17.77 -8.43 14.12
C ALA A 388 -17.72 -7.31 13.08
N VAL A 389 -16.97 -7.50 11.96
CA VAL A 389 -16.67 -6.43 11.01
C VAL A 389 -16.83 -6.82 9.54
N VAL A 390 -17.09 -8.08 9.24
CA VAL A 390 -16.96 -8.61 7.88
C VAL A 390 -17.87 -7.92 6.86
N ALA A 391 -19.10 -7.62 7.20
CA ALA A 391 -20.04 -6.92 6.30
C ALA A 391 -19.76 -5.41 6.24
N GLY A 392 -19.27 -4.81 7.32
CA GLY A 392 -18.94 -3.39 7.37
C GLY A 392 -17.79 -3.01 6.43
N ASN A 393 -16.88 -3.94 6.15
CA ASN A 393 -15.84 -3.72 5.14
C ASN A 393 -16.46 -3.51 3.74
N VAL A 394 -17.51 -4.24 3.38
CA VAL A 394 -18.19 -4.15 2.10
C VAL A 394 -19.15 -2.96 2.07
N GLU A 395 -20.10 -2.92 2.99
CA GLU A 395 -21.16 -1.89 3.04
C GLU A 395 -20.62 -0.50 3.34
N GLY A 396 -19.67 -0.40 4.28
CA GLY A 396 -19.03 0.87 4.63
C GLY A 396 -18.25 1.52 3.47
N SER A 397 -17.80 0.72 2.51
CA SER A 397 -17.13 1.24 1.31
C SER A 397 -18.10 1.78 0.25
N GLN A 398 -19.39 1.45 0.35
CA GLN A 398 -20.43 1.87 -0.61
C GLN A 398 -21.30 3.02 -0.08
N ALA A 399 -21.37 3.19 1.23
CA ALA A 399 -22.15 4.23 1.92
C ALA A 399 -21.42 5.58 2.00
#